data_56f913a8b9459610d7dcddb84a5ed2b7
#
_entry.id   56f913a8b9459610d7dcddb84a5ed2b7
#
_cell.length_a   1.000
_cell.length_b   1.000
_cell.length_c   1.000
_cell.angle_alpha   90.00
_cell.angle_beta   90.00
_cell.angle_gamma   90.00
#
_symmetry.space_group_name_H-M   'P 1'
#
loop_
_entity.id
_entity.type
_entity.pdbx_description
1 polymer ?
#
loop_
_entity_poly.entity_id
_entity_poly.type
_entity_poly.pdbx_seq_one_letter_code
_entity_poly.pdbx_strand_id
1 'polypeptide(L)'
;MTKFVKKDEINSEWFEIDATGAVVGRLATVVSKIIRGKNKTTYTPHMDHGDFVVIKNVDQIKFTGNKFQNKKYYRHTGYPGGIKEITPEKLSEKKPGEVLKLAVKRMLPSGALGKKQLTKLKIYSGEDHPHTAQNPKIIEIGKLNHKNIVRNYYGNCPNIFTKNKVRF
;
A
#
# COMPACT_ATOMS: atom_id res chain seq x y z
N MET A 1 0.55 13.65 32.87
CA MET A 1 1.10 14.49 31.79
C MET A 1 1.54 13.61 30.63
N THR A 2 1.12 13.89 29.42
CA THR A 2 1.63 13.23 28.20
C THR A 2 3.07 13.65 27.95
N LYS A 3 3.99 12.67 27.87
CA LYS A 3 5.41 12.94 27.64
C LYS A 3 5.58 13.49 26.22
N PHE A 4 6.18 14.67 26.08
CA PHE A 4 6.60 15.19 24.80
C PHE A 4 7.94 14.53 24.39
N VAL A 5 7.97 13.91 23.19
CA VAL A 5 9.15 13.23 22.66
C VAL A 5 9.94 14.20 21.77
N LYS A 6 11.23 14.34 22.03
CA LYS A 6 12.14 15.14 21.21
C LYS A 6 12.47 14.42 19.91
N LYS A 7 12.93 15.16 18.90
CA LYS A 7 13.28 14.62 17.59
C LYS A 7 14.34 13.53 17.65
N ASP A 8 15.28 13.63 18.55
CA ASP A 8 16.41 12.70 18.71
C ASP A 8 16.01 11.38 19.41
N GLU A 9 14.86 11.39 20.09
CA GLU A 9 14.29 10.21 20.76
C GLU A 9 13.40 9.35 19.82
N ILE A 10 13.22 9.76 18.55
CA ILE A 10 12.35 9.07 17.62
C ILE A 10 13.07 7.88 17.00
N ASN A 11 12.66 6.67 17.39
CA ASN A 11 13.11 5.42 16.79
C ASN A 11 12.13 4.96 15.71
N SER A 12 12.61 4.79 14.47
CA SER A 12 11.85 4.22 13.35
C SER A 12 12.24 2.77 13.15
N GLU A 13 11.27 1.88 13.16
CA GLU A 13 11.44 0.45 12.90
C GLU A 13 11.12 0.12 11.45
N TRP A 14 11.54 -1.07 11.00
CA TRP A 14 11.22 -1.61 9.70
C TRP A 14 10.21 -2.75 9.82
N PHE A 15 9.18 -2.69 8.99
CA PHE A 15 8.14 -3.71 8.91
C PHE A 15 8.03 -4.25 7.49
N GLU A 16 7.85 -5.56 7.40
CA GLU A 16 7.59 -6.26 6.16
C GLU A 16 6.17 -6.79 6.14
N ILE A 17 5.49 -6.64 5.02
CA ILE A 17 4.11 -7.04 4.83
C ILE A 17 4.00 -7.80 3.50
N ASP A 18 3.43 -8.99 3.54
CA ASP A 18 3.03 -9.72 2.35
C ASP A 18 1.64 -9.28 1.90
N ALA A 19 1.55 -8.81 0.64
CA ALA A 19 0.31 -8.34 0.05
C ALA A 19 -0.51 -9.44 -0.66
N THR A 20 -0.06 -10.69 -0.62
CA THR A 20 -0.74 -11.83 -1.28
C THR A 20 -2.20 -11.94 -0.85
N GLY A 21 -3.13 -11.80 -1.79
CA GLY A 21 -4.56 -11.88 -1.53
C GLY A 21 -5.15 -10.74 -0.67
N ALA A 22 -4.34 -9.75 -0.29
CA ALA A 22 -4.78 -8.64 0.55
C ALA A 22 -5.72 -7.69 -0.21
N VAL A 23 -6.72 -7.17 0.49
CA VAL A 23 -7.62 -6.15 -0.05
C VAL A 23 -6.94 -4.78 -0.04
N VAL A 24 -6.78 -4.15 -1.21
CA VAL A 24 -6.06 -2.87 -1.40
C VAL A 24 -6.41 -1.81 -0.34
N GLY A 25 -7.70 -1.54 -0.14
CA GLY A 25 -8.14 -0.47 0.77
C GLY A 25 -7.81 -0.76 2.23
N ARG A 26 -7.95 -2.02 2.66
CA ARG A 26 -7.67 -2.44 4.04
C ARG A 26 -6.17 -2.49 4.30
N LEU A 27 -5.39 -3.02 3.35
CA LEU A 27 -3.95 -2.96 3.39
C LEU A 27 -3.47 -1.51 3.51
N ALA A 28 -3.97 -0.60 2.66
CA ALA A 28 -3.61 0.81 2.69
C ALA A 28 -3.93 1.47 4.03
N THR A 29 -5.03 1.09 4.71
CA THR A 29 -5.38 1.61 6.03
C THR A 29 -4.37 1.19 7.10
N VAL A 30 -3.96 -0.10 7.12
CA VAL A 30 -2.95 -0.60 8.06
C VAL A 30 -1.62 0.10 7.82
N VAL A 31 -1.18 0.13 6.58
CA VAL A 31 0.09 0.76 6.17
C VAL A 31 0.11 2.24 6.51
N SER A 32 -0.97 2.98 6.25
CA SER A 32 -1.03 4.41 6.57
C SER A 32 -0.96 4.71 8.07
N LYS A 33 -1.52 3.82 8.91
CA LYS A 33 -1.41 3.92 10.38
C LYS A 33 0.04 3.74 10.84
N ILE A 34 0.76 2.76 10.30
CA ILE A 34 2.16 2.47 10.64
C ILE A 34 3.07 3.61 10.17
N ILE A 35 2.96 4.03 8.91
CA ILE A 35 3.77 5.12 8.33
C ILE A 35 3.56 6.45 9.05
N ARG A 36 2.34 6.69 9.55
CA ARG A 36 2.04 7.89 10.35
C ARG A 36 2.50 7.76 11.80
N GLY A 37 2.74 6.54 12.28
CA GLY A 37 3.12 6.26 13.67
C GLY A 37 1.96 6.24 14.65
N LYS A 38 0.70 6.11 14.17
CA LYS A 38 -0.49 6.07 15.04
C LYS A 38 -0.60 4.80 15.90
N ASN A 39 0.25 3.82 15.68
CA ASN A 39 0.39 2.60 16.47
C ASN A 39 1.25 2.82 17.73
N LYS A 40 2.01 3.91 17.80
CA LYS A 40 2.89 4.22 18.93
C LYS A 40 2.20 5.09 19.97
N THR A 41 2.46 4.82 21.24
CA THR A 41 1.95 5.62 22.38
C THR A 41 2.50 7.04 22.41
N THR A 42 3.69 7.24 21.83
CA THR A 42 4.39 8.52 21.73
C THR A 42 3.98 9.38 20.54
N TYR A 43 2.92 8.98 19.82
CA TYR A 43 2.49 9.67 18.61
C TYR A 43 2.18 11.16 18.86
N THR A 44 2.80 12.03 18.06
CA THR A 44 2.51 13.46 18.00
C THR A 44 2.22 13.89 16.56
N PRO A 45 1.13 14.65 16.29
CA PRO A 45 0.69 14.94 14.92
C PRO A 45 1.67 15.76 14.07
N HIS A 46 2.48 16.60 14.70
CA HIS A 46 3.43 17.51 14.01
C HIS A 46 4.79 16.88 13.74
N MET A 47 5.08 15.71 14.31
CA MET A 47 6.37 15.02 14.16
C MET A 47 6.23 13.74 13.34
N ASP A 48 7.34 13.28 12.78
CA ASP A 48 7.40 12.06 11.96
C ASP A 48 7.81 10.85 12.80
N HIS A 49 6.85 10.31 13.56
CA HIS A 49 7.02 9.09 14.37
C HIS A 49 6.84 7.79 13.60
N GLY A 50 6.59 7.87 12.30
CA GLY A 50 6.27 6.72 11.47
C GLY A 50 7.44 5.77 11.27
N ASP A 51 7.08 4.52 10.96
CA ASP A 51 7.99 3.44 10.67
C ASP A 51 8.11 3.21 9.16
N PHE A 52 9.18 2.52 8.76
CA PHE A 52 9.36 2.09 7.38
C PHE A 52 8.55 0.82 7.11
N VAL A 53 7.89 0.79 5.95
CA VAL A 53 7.09 -0.37 5.54
C VAL A 53 7.55 -0.86 4.17
N VAL A 54 7.93 -2.12 4.12
CA VAL A 54 8.25 -2.86 2.89
C VAL A 54 7.07 -3.75 2.57
N ILE A 55 6.55 -3.66 1.35
CA ILE A 55 5.43 -4.48 0.88
C ILE A 55 5.92 -5.32 -0.28
N LYS A 56 5.75 -6.63 -0.18
CA LYS A 56 6.08 -7.60 -1.21
C LYS A 56 4.83 -8.19 -1.87
N ASN A 57 4.98 -8.83 -3.03
CA ASN A 57 3.93 -9.51 -3.79
C ASN A 57 2.73 -8.61 -4.15
N VAL A 58 3.00 -7.34 -4.50
CA VAL A 58 1.94 -6.36 -4.78
C VAL A 58 1.09 -6.75 -5.99
N ASP A 59 1.60 -7.57 -6.91
CA ASP A 59 0.86 -8.04 -8.09
C ASP A 59 -0.33 -8.93 -7.71
N GLN A 60 -0.30 -9.52 -6.52
CA GLN A 60 -1.33 -10.44 -6.03
C GLN A 60 -2.40 -9.75 -5.16
N ILE A 61 -2.41 -8.42 -5.10
CA ILE A 61 -3.43 -7.67 -4.36
C ILE A 61 -4.81 -7.81 -5.02
N LYS A 62 -5.86 -7.77 -4.20
CA LYS A 62 -7.23 -7.94 -4.67
C LYS A 62 -8.10 -6.71 -4.43
N PHE A 63 -9.04 -6.51 -5.34
CA PHE A 63 -10.12 -5.54 -5.19
C PHE A 63 -11.41 -6.26 -4.81
N THR A 64 -12.28 -5.61 -4.06
CA THR A 64 -13.61 -6.13 -3.75
C THR A 64 -14.63 -5.62 -4.76
N GLY A 65 -15.51 -6.50 -5.24
CA GLY A 65 -16.50 -6.19 -6.28
C GLY A 65 -15.84 -5.76 -7.60
N ASN A 66 -16.58 -5.06 -8.44
CA ASN A 66 -16.17 -4.69 -9.81
C ASN A 66 -15.23 -3.45 -9.87
N LYS A 67 -14.57 -3.09 -8.74
CA LYS A 67 -13.74 -1.89 -8.66
C LYS A 67 -12.49 -1.97 -9.54
N PHE A 68 -11.99 -3.15 -9.82
CA PHE A 68 -10.80 -3.34 -10.64
C PHE A 68 -10.99 -2.81 -12.06
N GLN A 69 -12.19 -2.99 -12.63
CA GLN A 69 -12.53 -2.53 -13.97
C GLN A 69 -13.20 -1.16 -13.99
N ASN A 70 -14.15 -0.92 -13.07
CA ASN A 70 -15.03 0.24 -13.13
C ASN A 70 -14.47 1.50 -12.45
N LYS A 71 -13.53 1.37 -11.50
CA LYS A 71 -12.94 2.52 -10.83
C LYS A 71 -12.06 3.30 -11.81
N LYS A 72 -12.16 4.64 -11.79
CA LYS A 72 -11.35 5.53 -12.61
C LYS A 72 -10.47 6.41 -11.73
N TYR A 73 -9.21 6.55 -12.13
CA TYR A 73 -8.28 7.52 -11.58
C TYR A 73 -8.15 8.67 -12.56
N TYR A 74 -8.44 9.87 -12.11
CA TYR A 74 -8.39 11.09 -12.93
C TYR A 74 -7.09 11.85 -12.65
N ARG A 75 -6.50 12.37 -13.72
CA ARG A 75 -5.35 13.29 -13.68
C ARG A 75 -5.60 14.41 -14.68
N HIS A 76 -5.54 15.65 -14.21
CA HIS A 76 -5.60 16.84 -15.05
C HIS A 76 -4.21 17.21 -15.56
N THR A 77 -4.11 17.62 -16.82
CA THR A 77 -2.83 18.00 -17.46
C THR A 77 -2.49 19.48 -17.31
N GLY A 78 -3.43 20.31 -16.83
CA GLY A 78 -3.28 21.77 -16.73
C GLY A 78 -3.91 22.55 -17.88
N TYR A 79 -4.27 21.90 -18.99
CA TYR A 79 -4.87 22.54 -20.15
C TYR A 79 -6.39 22.36 -20.21
N PRO A 80 -7.16 23.29 -20.84
CA PRO A 80 -8.59 23.12 -21.06
C PRO A 80 -8.92 21.76 -21.69
N GLY A 81 -9.89 21.02 -21.13
CA GLY A 81 -10.25 19.68 -21.61
C GLY A 81 -9.23 18.57 -21.28
N GLY A 82 -8.15 18.87 -20.57
CA GLY A 82 -7.02 17.96 -20.32
C GLY A 82 -7.22 16.94 -19.20
N ILE A 83 -8.41 16.35 -19.04
CA ILE A 83 -8.68 15.28 -18.06
C ILE A 83 -8.28 13.94 -18.68
N LYS A 84 -7.29 13.27 -18.08
CA LYS A 84 -6.93 11.88 -18.42
C LYS A 84 -7.47 10.93 -17.38
N GLU A 85 -8.04 9.81 -17.82
CA GLU A 85 -8.54 8.75 -16.95
C GLU A 85 -7.79 7.43 -17.20
N ILE A 86 -7.64 6.65 -16.13
CA ILE A 86 -7.03 5.31 -16.19
C ILE A 86 -7.73 4.41 -15.19
N THR A 87 -8.00 3.15 -15.59
CA THR A 87 -8.54 2.12 -14.69
C THR A 87 -7.44 1.47 -13.86
N PRO A 88 -7.75 0.88 -12.67
CA PRO A 88 -6.79 0.12 -11.87
C PRO A 88 -6.11 -1.00 -12.66
N GLU A 89 -6.85 -1.70 -13.50
CA GLU A 89 -6.35 -2.76 -14.37
C GLU A 89 -5.17 -2.26 -15.23
N LYS A 90 -5.41 -1.25 -16.06
CA LYS A 90 -4.39 -0.64 -16.92
C LYS A 90 -3.25 0.01 -16.14
N LEU A 91 -3.54 0.51 -14.92
CA LEU A 91 -2.51 1.12 -14.07
C LEU A 91 -1.59 0.05 -13.45
N SER A 92 -2.14 -1.10 -13.04
CA SER A 92 -1.36 -2.22 -12.50
C SER A 92 -0.46 -2.85 -13.54
N GLU A 93 -0.92 -2.98 -14.80
CA GLU A 93 -0.11 -3.47 -15.91
C GLU A 93 1.10 -2.57 -16.20
N LYS A 94 0.87 -1.25 -16.20
CA LYS A 94 1.93 -0.27 -16.49
C LYS A 94 2.90 -0.08 -15.35
N LYS A 95 2.40 -0.02 -14.11
CA LYS A 95 3.18 0.27 -12.90
C LYS A 95 2.61 -0.54 -11.72
N PRO A 96 3.11 -1.74 -11.50
CA PRO A 96 2.74 -2.52 -10.32
C PRO A 96 2.96 -1.70 -9.04
N GLY A 97 2.04 -1.80 -8.11
CA GLY A 97 2.13 -1.08 -6.83
C GLY A 97 1.68 0.38 -6.83
N GLU A 98 1.56 1.05 -7.97
CA GLU A 98 1.12 2.47 -8.00
C GLU A 98 -0.31 2.64 -7.47
N VAL A 99 -1.17 1.65 -7.71
CA VAL A 99 -2.55 1.63 -7.17
C VAL A 99 -2.54 1.68 -5.63
N LEU A 100 -1.70 0.85 -5.00
CA LEU A 100 -1.54 0.82 -3.55
C LEU A 100 -0.92 2.12 -3.03
N LYS A 101 0.12 2.61 -3.69
CA LYS A 101 0.77 3.88 -3.36
C LYS A 101 -0.20 5.06 -3.41
N LEU A 102 -1.08 5.13 -4.42
CA LEU A 102 -2.12 6.14 -4.51
C LEU A 102 -3.16 6.01 -3.39
N ALA A 103 -3.52 4.78 -3.01
CA ALA A 103 -4.44 4.53 -1.90
C ALA A 103 -3.85 5.04 -0.57
N VAL A 104 -2.60 4.70 -0.27
CA VAL A 104 -1.89 5.17 0.93
C VAL A 104 -1.70 6.69 0.90
N LYS A 105 -1.27 7.26 -0.23
CA LYS A 105 -1.09 8.71 -0.39
C LYS A 105 -2.35 9.49 -0.03
N ARG A 106 -3.53 9.01 -0.43
CA ARG A 106 -4.81 9.66 -0.13
C ARG A 106 -5.28 9.50 1.32
N MET A 107 -4.67 8.58 2.07
CA MET A 107 -4.92 8.37 3.51
C MET A 107 -3.94 9.13 4.40
N LEU A 108 -2.85 9.65 3.85
CA LEU A 108 -1.88 10.50 4.54
C LEU A 108 -2.25 11.99 4.41
N PRO A 109 -1.78 12.85 5.33
CA PRO A 109 -1.95 14.29 5.22
C PRO A 109 -1.36 14.84 3.91
N SER A 110 -1.96 15.87 3.34
CA SER A 110 -1.53 16.45 2.05
C SER A 110 -0.29 17.34 2.16
N GLY A 111 0.12 17.73 3.36
CA GLY A 111 1.24 18.63 3.63
C GLY A 111 2.63 18.03 3.37
N ALA A 112 3.66 18.83 3.65
CA ALA A 112 5.07 18.44 3.52
C ALA A 112 5.41 17.19 4.36
N LEU A 113 4.88 17.12 5.60
CA LEU A 113 5.06 15.98 6.48
C LEU A 113 4.50 14.68 5.86
N GLY A 114 3.30 14.71 5.29
CA GLY A 114 2.71 13.53 4.64
C GLY A 114 3.48 13.08 3.41
N LYS A 115 4.06 14.02 2.65
CA LYS A 115 4.96 13.67 1.52
C LYS A 115 6.22 12.96 2.04
N LYS A 116 6.81 13.45 3.13
CA LYS A 116 7.97 12.81 3.78
C LYS A 116 7.60 11.42 4.32
N GLN A 117 6.46 11.27 4.97
CA GLN A 117 5.97 9.99 5.47
C GLN A 117 5.77 8.98 4.34
N LEU A 118 5.26 9.41 3.17
CA LEU A 118 5.07 8.54 2.01
C LEU A 118 6.39 7.94 1.47
N THR A 119 7.54 8.58 1.66
CA THR A 119 8.84 8.04 1.23
C THR A 119 9.28 6.81 2.02
N LYS A 120 8.72 6.61 3.23
CA LYS A 120 8.95 5.43 4.06
C LYS A 120 8.25 4.17 3.53
N LEU A 121 7.36 4.31 2.54
CA LEU A 121 6.70 3.19 1.87
C LEU A 121 7.58 2.67 0.73
N LYS A 122 7.96 1.40 0.81
CA LYS A 122 8.68 0.66 -0.23
C LYS A 122 7.77 -0.46 -0.75
N ILE A 123 7.59 -0.54 -2.06
CA ILE A 123 6.66 -1.48 -2.69
C ILE A 123 7.39 -2.28 -3.75
N TYR A 124 7.26 -3.60 -3.69
CA TYR A 124 7.89 -4.56 -4.60
C TYR A 124 6.85 -5.51 -5.19
N SER A 125 7.00 -5.83 -6.47
CA SER A 125 6.12 -6.77 -7.17
C SER A 125 6.47 -8.22 -6.92
N GLY A 126 7.73 -8.51 -6.63
CA GLY A 126 8.21 -9.86 -6.30
C GLY A 126 8.25 -10.15 -4.82
N GLU A 127 8.80 -11.31 -4.50
CA GLU A 127 9.07 -11.76 -3.14
C GLU A 127 10.35 -11.14 -2.59
N ASP A 128 11.33 -10.87 -3.46
CA ASP A 128 12.64 -10.35 -3.10
C ASP A 128 12.64 -8.83 -2.96
N HIS A 129 13.38 -8.33 -1.97
CA HIS A 129 13.60 -6.90 -1.76
C HIS A 129 15.01 -6.61 -1.21
N PRO A 130 15.61 -5.43 -1.49
CA PRO A 130 16.97 -5.09 -1.07
C PRO A 130 17.10 -4.71 0.41
N HIS A 131 16.02 -4.76 1.21
CA HIS A 131 15.97 -4.29 2.60
C HIS A 131 16.15 -5.39 3.64
N THR A 132 16.77 -6.52 3.28
CA THR A 132 17.04 -7.63 4.21
C THR A 132 18.02 -7.23 5.32
N ALA A 133 19.00 -6.36 5.01
CA ALA A 133 19.98 -5.87 5.97
C ALA A 133 19.36 -5.08 7.14
N GLN A 134 18.16 -4.51 6.97
CA GLN A 134 17.44 -3.79 8.01
C GLN A 134 16.64 -4.69 8.96
N ASN A 135 16.66 -6.01 8.76
CA ASN A 135 15.93 -7.02 9.54
C ASN A 135 14.46 -6.61 9.82
N PRO A 136 13.63 -6.42 8.78
CA PRO A 136 12.27 -5.96 8.96
C PRO A 136 11.42 -6.97 9.74
N LYS A 137 10.59 -6.47 10.67
CA LYS A 137 9.64 -7.28 11.43
C LYS A 137 8.46 -7.66 10.55
N ILE A 138 8.15 -8.94 10.45
CA ILE A 138 7.04 -9.44 9.62
C ILE A 138 5.71 -9.15 10.29
N ILE A 139 4.79 -8.52 9.56
CA ILE A 139 3.41 -8.28 9.98
C ILE A 139 2.46 -9.10 9.09
N GLU A 140 1.78 -10.06 9.69
CA GLU A 140 0.73 -10.84 9.03
C GLU A 140 -0.61 -10.10 9.09
N ILE A 141 -1.06 -9.58 7.95
CA ILE A 141 -2.30 -8.79 7.85
C ILE A 141 -3.53 -9.62 8.22
N GLY A 142 -3.51 -10.92 7.92
CA GLY A 142 -4.60 -11.85 8.25
C GLY A 142 -4.83 -12.00 9.74
N LYS A 143 -3.76 -11.95 10.56
CA LYS A 143 -3.86 -11.99 12.03
C LYS A 143 -4.44 -10.71 12.61
N LEU A 144 -4.20 -9.55 12.00
CA LEU A 144 -4.79 -8.28 12.45
C LEU A 144 -6.31 -8.25 12.25
N ASN A 145 -6.79 -8.73 11.12
CA ASN A 145 -8.21 -8.88 10.84
C ASN A 145 -8.41 -9.86 9.68
N HIS A 146 -9.19 -10.91 9.90
CA HIS A 146 -9.49 -11.93 8.89
C HIS A 146 -10.12 -11.37 7.60
N LYS A 147 -10.79 -10.21 7.68
CA LYS A 147 -11.37 -9.52 6.52
C LYS A 147 -10.33 -8.80 5.65
N ASN A 148 -9.10 -8.68 6.08
CA ASN A 148 -8.04 -8.00 5.31
C ASN A 148 -7.60 -8.83 4.10
N ILE A 149 -7.77 -10.14 4.15
CA ILE A 149 -7.49 -11.06 3.05
C ILE A 149 -8.81 -11.58 2.48
N VAL A 150 -8.90 -11.65 1.17
CA VAL A 150 -10.05 -12.29 0.50
C VAL A 150 -9.92 -13.80 0.66
N ARG A 151 -10.79 -14.40 1.45
CA ARG A 151 -10.95 -15.86 1.48
C ARG A 151 -11.71 -16.27 0.21
N ASN A 152 -11.12 -17.14 -0.58
CA ASN A 152 -11.83 -17.79 -1.68
C ASN A 152 -12.80 -18.82 -1.05
N TYR A 153 -14.04 -18.41 -0.81
CA TYR A 153 -15.10 -19.33 -0.36
C TYR A 153 -15.60 -20.24 -1.49
N TYR A 154 -15.22 -19.94 -2.74
CA TYR A 154 -15.49 -20.80 -3.89
C TYR A 154 -14.16 -21.31 -4.41
N GLY A 155 -14.01 -22.62 -4.35
CA GLY A 155 -12.88 -23.32 -4.96
C GLY A 155 -12.75 -22.92 -6.43
N ASN A 156 -11.52 -22.71 -6.87
CA ASN A 156 -11.12 -22.57 -8.26
C ASN A 156 -11.93 -21.60 -9.14
N CYS A 157 -11.70 -20.29 -8.99
CA CYS A 157 -11.69 -19.44 -10.17
C CYS A 157 -10.26 -19.50 -10.74
N PRO A 158 -10.08 -20.02 -11.95
CA PRO A 158 -8.76 -20.07 -12.57
C PRO A 158 -8.21 -18.65 -12.73
N ASN A 159 -6.94 -18.50 -12.42
CA ASN A 159 -6.16 -17.30 -12.67
C ASN A 159 -6.47 -16.73 -14.06
N ILE A 160 -7.07 -15.56 -14.13
CA ILE A 160 -7.31 -14.83 -15.38
C ILE A 160 -5.99 -14.40 -16.06
N PHE A 161 -4.86 -14.59 -15.39
CA PHE A 161 -3.53 -14.23 -15.92
C PHE A 161 -2.82 -15.31 -16.76
N THR A 162 -3.46 -16.46 -17.00
CA THR A 162 -2.90 -17.50 -17.91
C THR A 162 -3.79 -17.72 -19.11
N LYS A 163 -4.11 -16.69 -19.89
CA LYS A 163 -4.58 -16.86 -21.27
C LYS A 163 -4.11 -15.68 -22.09
N ASN A 164 -2.97 -15.84 -22.71
CA ASN A 164 -2.77 -15.64 -24.14
C ASN A 164 -1.31 -15.92 -24.52
N LYS A 165 -0.95 -17.21 -24.49
CA LYS A 165 -0.05 -17.77 -25.46
C LYS A 165 -0.93 -18.57 -26.41
N VAL A 166 -1.49 -17.95 -27.39
CA VAL A 166 -1.96 -18.62 -28.59
C VAL A 166 -1.15 -18.10 -29.76
N ARG A 167 -0.40 -19.05 -30.32
CA ARG A 167 0.27 -18.99 -31.61
C ARG A 167 -0.72 -18.55 -32.70
N PHE A 168 -0.29 -17.70 -33.56
CA PHE A 168 -0.14 -17.97 -35.00
C PHE A 168 0.89 -16.99 -35.51
#